data_a780285a659ba1f999cfa7ec7675e38f
#
_entry.id   a780285a659ba1f999cfa7ec7675e38f
#
_cell.length_a   1.000
_cell.length_b   1.000
_cell.length_c   1.000
_cell.angle_alpha   90.00
_cell.angle_beta   90.00
_cell.angle_gamma   90.00
#
_symmetry.space_group_name_H-M   'P 1'
#
loop_
_entity.id
_entity.type
_entity.pdbx_description
1 polymer ?
#
loop_
_entity_poly.entity_id
_entity_poly.type
_entity_poly.pdbx_seq_one_letter_code
_entity_poly.pdbx_strand_id
1 'polypeptide(L)'
;CALPIYLRTFYRFLVIRFKLSKEIDNYDEIDINLVTLDIIKKIQIMDLHAFIAFVDRERNNSNRTKARKTACLRSYFKYLHSIVKIIPENPALNLETPKNSSRLPVALTLKESKNLLTAIDKNDSINEKRDYAIILMFLNCGLRLSELISIDMDSFKGDTLTIIGKGNKERTVYLNDVCLEAIQEYIEVRPDGKPGHEKALFLSNRKTRITQKGVQHMLDKYLKLAGLSVNKYSPHKLRHTAATLMYQYGHVDIRALQEILGHENISTTQIYTHVDKEQLRDAVKQNPLNNLK
;
A
#
# COMPACT_ATOMS: atom_id res chain seq x y z
N CYS A 1 0.75 -13.47 -1.53
CA CYS A 1 0.72 -13.27 -2.99
C CYS A 1 -0.73 -13.34 -3.49
N ALA A 2 -1.19 -12.36 -4.28
CA ALA A 2 -2.57 -12.34 -4.81
C ALA A 2 -2.78 -13.30 -6.00
N LEU A 3 -1.70 -13.84 -6.57
CA LEU A 3 -1.74 -14.71 -7.75
C LEU A 3 -2.64 -15.94 -7.56
N PRO A 4 -2.55 -16.71 -6.46
CA PRO A 4 -3.40 -17.89 -6.26
C PRO A 4 -4.89 -17.55 -6.18
N ILE A 5 -5.25 -16.42 -5.57
CA ILE A 5 -6.66 -16.00 -5.43
C ILE A 5 -7.27 -15.64 -6.80
N TYR A 6 -6.51 -14.93 -7.64
CA TYR A 6 -7.00 -14.55 -8.96
C TYR A 6 -7.06 -15.73 -9.93
N LEU A 7 -6.08 -16.64 -9.86
CA LEU A 7 -6.10 -17.88 -10.63
C LEU A 7 -7.25 -18.78 -10.21
N ARG A 8 -7.53 -18.91 -8.90
CA ARG A 8 -8.68 -19.70 -8.42
C ARG A 8 -10.00 -19.17 -9.00
N THR A 9 -10.18 -17.84 -9.05
CA THR A 9 -11.35 -17.23 -9.70
C THR A 9 -11.40 -17.56 -11.18
N PHE A 10 -10.25 -17.54 -11.88
CA PHE A 10 -10.18 -17.89 -13.29
C PHE A 10 -10.49 -19.36 -13.55
N TYR A 11 -9.95 -20.28 -12.75
CA TYR A 11 -10.22 -21.71 -12.88
C TYR A 11 -11.71 -22.04 -12.65
N ARG A 12 -12.34 -21.43 -11.66
CA ARG A 12 -13.80 -21.56 -11.46
C ARG A 12 -14.60 -21.08 -12.68
N PHE A 13 -14.20 -19.98 -13.27
CA PHE A 13 -14.79 -19.50 -14.53
C PHE A 13 -14.60 -20.52 -15.65
N LEU A 14 -13.43 -21.14 -15.78
CA LEU A 14 -13.19 -22.17 -16.81
C LEU A 14 -14.10 -23.39 -16.63
N VAL A 15 -14.36 -23.82 -15.39
CA VAL A 15 -15.31 -24.91 -15.12
C VAL A 15 -16.69 -24.58 -15.70
N ILE A 16 -17.17 -23.36 -15.51
CA ILE A 16 -18.44 -22.89 -16.07
C ILE A 16 -18.34 -22.80 -17.60
N ARG A 17 -17.31 -22.17 -18.11
CA ARG A 17 -17.12 -21.88 -19.53
C ARG A 17 -17.07 -23.14 -20.38
N PHE A 18 -16.39 -24.17 -19.90
CA PHE A 18 -16.21 -25.46 -20.59
C PHE A 18 -17.22 -26.52 -20.13
N LYS A 19 -18.20 -26.14 -19.28
CA LYS A 19 -19.26 -27.02 -18.78
C LYS A 19 -18.72 -28.33 -18.15
N LEU A 20 -17.67 -28.18 -17.32
CA LEU A 20 -16.98 -29.35 -16.71
C LEU A 20 -17.75 -29.95 -15.53
N SER A 21 -18.72 -29.23 -14.97
CA SER A 21 -19.63 -29.69 -13.94
C SER A 21 -21.07 -29.55 -14.42
N LYS A 22 -21.95 -30.53 -14.03
CA LYS A 22 -23.37 -30.54 -14.39
C LYS A 22 -24.21 -29.65 -13.46
N GLU A 23 -23.79 -29.49 -12.21
CA GLU A 23 -24.50 -28.73 -11.17
C GLU A 23 -23.52 -27.70 -10.57
N ILE A 24 -23.92 -26.45 -10.53
CA ILE A 24 -23.15 -25.35 -9.95
C ILE A 24 -24.13 -24.53 -9.12
N ASP A 25 -24.28 -24.88 -7.84
CA ASP A 25 -25.13 -24.15 -6.91
C ASP A 25 -24.43 -22.90 -6.36
N ASN A 26 -23.13 -22.99 -6.11
CA ASN A 26 -22.34 -21.92 -5.54
C ASN A 26 -21.00 -21.75 -6.27
N TYR A 27 -20.78 -20.54 -6.83
CA TYR A 27 -19.53 -20.23 -7.53
C TYR A 27 -18.28 -20.43 -6.66
N ASP A 28 -18.36 -20.11 -5.38
CA ASP A 28 -17.19 -20.15 -4.49
C ASP A 28 -16.82 -21.57 -4.03
N GLU A 29 -17.68 -22.56 -4.30
CA GLU A 29 -17.49 -23.98 -4.00
C GLU A 29 -17.10 -24.82 -5.22
N ILE A 30 -17.06 -24.21 -6.42
CA ILE A 30 -16.67 -24.91 -7.65
C ILE A 30 -15.31 -25.58 -7.48
N ASP A 31 -15.24 -26.89 -7.78
CA ASP A 31 -13.98 -27.64 -7.78
C ASP A 31 -13.11 -27.26 -8.96
N ILE A 32 -12.00 -26.60 -8.66
CA ILE A 32 -11.03 -26.14 -9.66
C ILE A 32 -10.16 -27.27 -10.23
N ASN A 33 -10.12 -28.46 -9.59
CA ASN A 33 -9.36 -29.61 -10.05
C ASN A 33 -9.93 -30.24 -11.32
N LEU A 34 -11.15 -29.88 -11.67
CA LEU A 34 -11.76 -30.26 -12.95
C LEU A 34 -11.05 -29.64 -14.17
N VAL A 35 -10.31 -28.58 -13.97
CA VAL A 35 -9.53 -27.93 -15.05
C VAL A 35 -8.21 -28.65 -15.25
N THR A 36 -8.20 -29.56 -16.22
CA THR A 36 -7.02 -30.35 -16.59
C THR A 36 -6.04 -29.53 -17.47
N LEU A 37 -4.84 -30.04 -17.66
CA LEU A 37 -3.84 -29.46 -18.55
C LEU A 37 -4.35 -29.36 -19.99
N ASP A 38 -5.12 -30.33 -20.46
CA ASP A 38 -5.67 -30.32 -21.83
C ASP A 38 -6.67 -29.18 -22.03
N ILE A 39 -7.42 -28.81 -21.00
CA ILE A 39 -8.28 -27.62 -21.03
C ILE A 39 -7.43 -26.34 -21.11
N ILE A 40 -6.37 -26.27 -20.29
CA ILE A 40 -5.46 -25.11 -20.30
C ILE A 40 -4.81 -24.92 -21.68
N LYS A 41 -4.43 -25.99 -22.37
CA LYS A 41 -3.88 -25.94 -23.73
C LYS A 41 -4.87 -25.45 -24.78
N LYS A 42 -6.18 -25.59 -24.55
CA LYS A 42 -7.25 -25.17 -25.46
C LYS A 42 -7.69 -23.72 -25.28
N ILE A 43 -7.22 -23.04 -24.21
CA ILE A 43 -7.61 -21.67 -23.90
C ILE A 43 -7.11 -20.72 -25.00
N GLN A 44 -8.03 -19.90 -25.49
CA GLN A 44 -7.77 -18.87 -26.47
C GLN A 44 -7.96 -17.46 -25.88
N ILE A 45 -7.51 -16.44 -26.58
CA ILE A 45 -7.68 -15.04 -26.15
C ILE A 45 -9.15 -14.68 -25.91
N MET A 46 -10.09 -15.28 -26.66
CA MET A 46 -11.54 -15.09 -26.49
C MET A 46 -12.03 -15.55 -25.11
N ASP A 47 -11.46 -16.62 -24.54
CA ASP A 47 -11.82 -17.09 -23.20
C ASP A 47 -11.30 -16.14 -22.13
N LEU A 48 -10.16 -15.52 -22.35
CA LEU A 48 -9.62 -14.51 -21.45
C LEU A 48 -10.46 -13.23 -21.47
N HIS A 49 -10.90 -12.79 -22.65
CA HIS A 49 -11.85 -11.67 -22.76
C HIS A 49 -13.19 -11.99 -22.11
N ALA A 50 -13.71 -13.21 -22.32
CA ALA A 50 -14.93 -13.68 -21.66
C ALA A 50 -14.81 -13.67 -20.12
N PHE A 51 -13.64 -14.07 -19.58
CA PHE A 51 -13.38 -13.99 -18.16
C PHE A 51 -13.38 -12.55 -17.64
N ILE A 52 -12.74 -11.61 -18.36
CA ILE A 52 -12.75 -10.21 -17.94
C ILE A 52 -14.16 -9.62 -17.99
N ALA A 53 -14.95 -9.96 -18.99
CA ALA A 53 -16.38 -9.58 -19.05
C ALA A 53 -17.20 -10.22 -17.92
N PHE A 54 -16.97 -11.48 -17.59
CA PHE A 54 -17.62 -12.19 -16.49
C PHE A 54 -17.35 -11.49 -15.14
N VAL A 55 -16.08 -11.18 -14.82
CA VAL A 55 -15.75 -10.52 -13.55
C VAL A 55 -16.22 -9.06 -13.48
N ASP A 56 -16.51 -8.46 -14.62
CA ASP A 56 -17.13 -7.14 -14.70
C ASP A 56 -18.63 -7.21 -14.34
N ARG A 57 -19.37 -8.05 -15.04
CA ARG A 57 -20.83 -8.13 -14.97
C ARG A 57 -21.31 -8.87 -13.72
N GLU A 58 -20.79 -10.08 -13.50
CA GLU A 58 -21.29 -10.98 -12.44
C GLU A 58 -20.64 -10.74 -11.08
N ARG A 59 -19.45 -10.15 -11.04
CA ARG A 59 -18.68 -9.93 -9.81
C ARG A 59 -18.47 -8.45 -9.48
N ASN A 60 -19.04 -7.52 -10.24
CA ASN A 60 -18.94 -6.06 -10.05
C ASN A 60 -17.49 -5.57 -9.77
N ASN A 61 -16.50 -6.13 -10.47
CA ASN A 61 -15.12 -5.81 -10.22
C ASN A 61 -14.75 -4.43 -10.78
N SER A 62 -14.12 -3.60 -9.93
CA SER A 62 -13.58 -2.32 -10.38
C SER A 62 -12.53 -2.49 -11.48
N ASN A 63 -12.31 -1.46 -12.31
CA ASN A 63 -11.27 -1.46 -13.35
C ASN A 63 -9.88 -1.81 -12.77
N ARG A 64 -9.57 -1.37 -11.56
CA ARG A 64 -8.32 -1.72 -10.86
C ARG A 64 -8.23 -3.23 -10.56
N THR A 65 -9.33 -3.85 -10.15
CA THR A 65 -9.38 -5.29 -9.91
C THR A 65 -9.29 -6.08 -11.21
N LYS A 66 -9.96 -5.64 -12.27
CA LYS A 66 -9.85 -6.21 -13.61
C LYS A 66 -8.41 -6.14 -14.13
N ALA A 67 -7.76 -4.97 -14.02
CA ALA A 67 -6.36 -4.80 -14.41
C ALA A 67 -5.41 -5.75 -13.65
N ARG A 68 -5.61 -5.96 -12.35
CA ARG A 68 -4.82 -6.92 -11.56
C ARG A 68 -5.04 -8.36 -12.03
N LYS A 69 -6.28 -8.75 -12.34
CA LYS A 69 -6.60 -10.07 -12.87
C LYS A 69 -5.98 -10.28 -14.25
N THR A 70 -6.06 -9.27 -15.13
CA THR A 70 -5.39 -9.28 -16.44
C THR A 70 -3.87 -9.48 -16.30
N ALA A 71 -3.22 -8.71 -15.42
CA ALA A 71 -1.79 -8.86 -15.17
C ALA A 71 -1.42 -10.25 -14.62
N CYS A 72 -2.27 -10.82 -13.75
CA CYS A 72 -2.13 -12.16 -13.24
C CYS A 72 -2.19 -13.21 -14.39
N LEU A 73 -3.17 -13.13 -15.27
CA LEU A 73 -3.30 -14.03 -16.42
C LEU A 73 -2.11 -13.90 -17.38
N ARG A 74 -1.67 -12.68 -17.68
CA ARG A 74 -0.48 -12.47 -18.53
C ARG A 74 0.77 -13.12 -17.93
N SER A 75 1.00 -12.94 -16.64
CA SER A 75 2.13 -13.58 -15.94
C SER A 75 2.01 -15.10 -15.92
N TYR A 76 0.81 -15.62 -15.67
CA TYR A 76 0.55 -17.05 -15.63
C TYR A 76 0.80 -17.72 -16.99
N PHE A 77 0.20 -17.23 -18.06
CA PHE A 77 0.37 -17.80 -19.40
C PHE A 77 1.78 -17.59 -19.94
N LYS A 78 2.44 -16.47 -19.62
CA LYS A 78 3.86 -16.27 -19.92
C LYS A 78 4.72 -17.36 -19.25
N TYR A 79 4.44 -17.67 -17.98
CA TYR A 79 5.16 -18.72 -17.26
C TYR A 79 4.94 -20.09 -17.90
N LEU A 80 3.70 -20.45 -18.23
CA LEU A 80 3.37 -21.75 -18.86
C LEU A 80 4.01 -21.91 -20.24
N HIS A 81 4.05 -20.83 -21.04
CA HIS A 81 4.63 -20.85 -22.37
C HIS A 81 6.16 -20.76 -22.36
N SER A 82 6.73 -19.77 -21.67
CA SER A 82 8.14 -19.41 -21.80
C SER A 82 9.06 -20.16 -20.84
N ILE A 83 8.57 -20.52 -19.65
CA ILE A 83 9.37 -21.17 -18.61
C ILE A 83 9.12 -22.68 -18.57
N VAL A 84 7.86 -23.08 -18.38
CA VAL A 84 7.52 -24.51 -18.26
C VAL A 84 7.35 -25.18 -19.64
N LYS A 85 7.04 -24.40 -20.67
CA LYS A 85 6.92 -24.85 -22.09
C LYS A 85 5.85 -25.96 -22.28
N ILE A 86 4.75 -25.89 -21.51
CA ILE A 86 3.64 -26.88 -21.58
C ILE A 86 2.51 -26.44 -22.50
N ILE A 87 2.47 -25.19 -22.92
CA ILE A 87 1.55 -24.66 -23.93
C ILE A 87 2.34 -24.16 -25.14
N PRO A 88 1.87 -24.42 -26.38
CA PRO A 88 2.59 -24.05 -27.60
C PRO A 88 2.59 -22.53 -27.85
N GLU A 89 1.50 -21.85 -27.47
CA GLU A 89 1.31 -20.42 -27.66
C GLU A 89 0.82 -19.73 -26.37
N ASN A 90 1.12 -18.45 -26.24
CA ASN A 90 0.65 -17.64 -25.10
C ASN A 90 -0.66 -16.93 -25.47
N PRO A 91 -1.83 -17.40 -25.02
CA PRO A 91 -3.12 -16.77 -25.36
C PRO A 91 -3.29 -15.38 -24.74
N ALA A 92 -2.48 -15.01 -23.75
CA ALA A 92 -2.55 -13.72 -23.08
C ALA A 92 -1.56 -12.68 -23.65
N LEU A 93 -0.87 -12.97 -24.76
CA LEU A 93 0.15 -12.07 -25.33
C LEU A 93 -0.46 -10.69 -25.65
N ASN A 94 -1.60 -10.68 -26.32
CA ASN A 94 -2.31 -9.49 -26.78
C ASN A 94 -3.49 -9.10 -25.86
N LEU A 95 -3.56 -9.67 -24.63
CA LEU A 95 -4.63 -9.34 -23.69
C LEU A 95 -4.41 -7.92 -23.15
N GLU A 96 -5.27 -6.98 -23.52
CA GLU A 96 -5.17 -5.60 -23.09
C GLU A 96 -5.55 -5.42 -21.63
N THR A 97 -4.80 -4.55 -20.94
CA THR A 97 -5.14 -4.19 -19.56
C THR A 97 -6.16 -3.06 -19.56
N PRO A 98 -7.31 -3.19 -18.87
CA PRO A 98 -8.28 -2.12 -18.76
C PRO A 98 -7.63 -0.83 -18.27
N LYS A 99 -7.87 0.28 -18.96
CA LYS A 99 -7.35 1.60 -18.59
C LYS A 99 -7.94 2.00 -17.24
N ASN A 100 -7.08 2.28 -16.29
CA ASN A 100 -7.49 2.89 -15.02
C ASN A 100 -7.44 4.40 -15.19
N SER A 101 -8.51 5.11 -14.84
CA SER A 101 -8.42 6.55 -14.63
C SER A 101 -7.44 6.78 -13.46
N SER A 102 -6.36 7.49 -13.70
CA SER A 102 -5.44 7.93 -12.65
C SER A 102 -6.15 8.97 -11.79
N ARG A 103 -6.80 8.51 -10.71
CA ARG A 103 -7.25 9.45 -9.67
C ARG A 103 -6.03 9.95 -8.93
N LEU A 104 -5.96 11.26 -8.71
CA LEU A 104 -4.94 11.86 -7.86
C LEU A 104 -4.89 11.14 -6.50
N PRO A 105 -3.69 10.94 -5.93
CA PRO A 105 -3.57 10.34 -4.62
C PRO A 105 -4.36 11.16 -3.60
N VAL A 106 -5.18 10.50 -2.80
CA VAL A 106 -5.87 11.14 -1.69
C VAL A 106 -4.88 11.28 -0.54
N ALA A 107 -4.56 12.50 -0.16
CA ALA A 107 -3.74 12.87 0.99
C ALA A 107 -4.54 13.78 1.93
N LEU A 108 -4.15 13.82 3.21
CA LEU A 108 -4.62 14.83 4.14
C LEU A 108 -3.97 16.18 3.78
N THR A 109 -4.71 17.26 3.90
CA THR A 109 -4.13 18.60 3.91
C THR A 109 -3.31 18.82 5.20
N LEU A 110 -2.46 19.84 5.23
CA LEU A 110 -1.71 20.21 6.44
C LEU A 110 -2.64 20.46 7.63
N LYS A 111 -3.78 21.14 7.38
CA LYS A 111 -4.81 21.40 8.41
C LYS A 111 -5.43 20.11 8.93
N GLU A 112 -5.83 19.18 8.03
CA GLU A 112 -6.40 17.89 8.43
C GLU A 112 -5.37 17.03 9.18
N SER A 113 -4.09 17.08 8.80
CA SER A 113 -3.01 16.38 9.51
C SER A 113 -2.82 16.91 10.94
N LYS A 114 -2.84 18.24 11.11
CA LYS A 114 -2.80 18.86 12.43
C LYS A 114 -4.03 18.50 13.27
N ASN A 115 -5.23 18.56 12.69
CA ASN A 115 -6.46 18.17 13.38
C ASN A 115 -6.45 16.71 13.84
N LEU A 116 -5.88 15.81 13.01
CA LEU A 116 -5.76 14.40 13.37
C LEU A 116 -4.84 14.21 14.58
N LEU A 117 -3.71 14.93 14.64
CA LEU A 117 -2.77 14.87 15.78
C LEU A 117 -3.37 15.49 17.04
N THR A 118 -4.07 16.61 16.95
CA THR A 118 -4.72 17.26 18.10
C THR A 118 -5.93 16.49 18.63
N ALA A 119 -6.51 15.59 17.83
CA ALA A 119 -7.57 14.70 18.31
C ALA A 119 -7.07 13.60 19.25
N ILE A 120 -5.75 13.49 19.47
CA ILE A 120 -5.13 12.52 20.38
C ILE A 120 -4.68 13.27 21.62
N ASP A 121 -5.36 13.04 22.74
CA ASP A 121 -4.90 13.57 24.03
C ASP A 121 -3.83 12.67 24.64
N LYS A 122 -2.57 12.97 24.33
CA LYS A 122 -1.43 12.16 24.78
C LYS A 122 -1.18 12.17 26.29
N ASN A 123 -1.94 12.97 27.04
CA ASN A 123 -1.83 13.02 28.50
C ASN A 123 -2.71 12.00 29.21
N ASP A 124 -3.73 11.46 28.53
CA ASP A 124 -4.75 10.62 29.16
C ASP A 124 -4.26 9.21 29.48
N SER A 125 -3.51 8.57 28.58
CA SER A 125 -3.08 7.21 28.82
C SER A 125 -1.84 6.78 27.99
N ILE A 126 -1.29 5.63 28.38
CA ILE A 126 -0.21 4.93 27.63
C ILE A 126 -0.59 4.71 26.16
N ASN A 127 -1.84 4.41 25.91
CA ASN A 127 -2.31 4.15 24.54
C ASN A 127 -2.30 5.41 23.69
N GLU A 128 -2.69 6.56 24.24
CA GLU A 128 -2.68 7.83 23.53
C GLU A 128 -1.26 8.27 23.21
N LYS A 129 -0.29 8.12 24.09
CA LYS A 129 1.14 8.41 23.79
C LYS A 129 1.65 7.49 22.67
N ARG A 130 1.35 6.18 22.74
CA ARG A 130 1.66 5.23 21.67
C ARG A 130 1.04 5.64 20.32
N ASP A 131 -0.27 5.92 20.34
CA ASP A 131 -1.07 6.19 19.16
C ASP A 131 -0.63 7.50 18.50
N TYR A 132 -0.28 8.50 19.31
CA TYR A 132 0.31 9.76 18.84
C TYR A 132 1.64 9.53 18.14
N ALA A 133 2.57 8.80 18.74
CA ALA A 133 3.86 8.45 18.13
C ALA A 133 3.67 7.70 16.81
N ILE A 134 2.75 6.73 16.75
CA ILE A 134 2.46 5.97 15.52
C ILE A 134 1.96 6.89 14.40
N ILE A 135 0.97 7.75 14.67
CA ILE A 135 0.40 8.63 13.65
C ILE A 135 1.42 9.68 13.22
N LEU A 136 2.18 10.23 14.16
CA LEU A 136 3.23 11.20 13.87
C LEU A 136 4.32 10.61 12.97
N MET A 137 4.77 9.37 13.25
CA MET A 137 5.73 8.65 12.40
C MET A 137 5.19 8.38 10.99
N PHE A 138 3.92 8.04 10.84
CA PHE A 138 3.33 7.93 9.49
C PHE A 138 3.38 9.24 8.73
N LEU A 139 3.06 10.36 9.37
CA LEU A 139 2.95 11.67 8.75
C LEU A 139 4.31 12.32 8.48
N ASN A 140 5.35 12.02 9.27
CA ASN A 140 6.68 12.60 9.11
C ASN A 140 7.66 11.69 8.36
N CYS A 141 7.64 10.38 8.62
CA CYS A 141 8.63 9.46 8.05
C CYS A 141 8.10 8.69 6.83
N GLY A 142 6.79 8.72 6.58
CA GLY A 142 6.18 8.03 5.45
C GLY A 142 6.38 6.51 5.46
N LEU A 143 6.40 5.88 6.62
CA LEU A 143 6.60 4.44 6.78
C LEU A 143 5.48 3.62 6.14
N ARG A 144 5.80 2.41 5.67
CA ARG A 144 4.77 1.39 5.38
C ARG A 144 4.22 0.84 6.68
N LEU A 145 2.95 0.43 6.70
CA LEU A 145 2.33 -0.16 7.88
C LEU A 145 3.12 -1.38 8.40
N SER A 146 3.59 -2.25 7.50
CA SER A 146 4.43 -3.40 7.88
C SER A 146 5.78 -2.99 8.47
N GLU A 147 6.39 -1.92 7.97
CA GLU A 147 7.64 -1.38 8.49
C GLU A 147 7.44 -0.86 9.92
N LEU A 148 6.41 -0.03 10.13
CA LEU A 148 6.12 0.55 11.45
C LEU A 148 5.87 -0.51 12.52
N ILE A 149 5.05 -1.52 12.23
CA ILE A 149 4.76 -2.57 13.24
C ILE A 149 5.94 -3.48 13.52
N SER A 150 6.93 -3.56 12.61
CA SER A 150 8.13 -4.38 12.77
C SER A 150 9.25 -3.70 13.55
N ILE A 151 9.13 -2.42 13.89
CA ILE A 151 10.15 -1.68 14.61
C ILE A 151 10.40 -2.32 15.99
N ASP A 152 11.67 -2.53 16.30
CA ASP A 152 12.15 -2.99 17.59
C ASP A 152 12.80 -1.85 18.37
N MET A 153 12.94 -2.02 19.70
CA MET A 153 13.56 -1.05 20.59
C MET A 153 15.03 -0.78 20.24
N ASP A 154 15.72 -1.77 19.67
CA ASP A 154 17.12 -1.71 19.26
C ASP A 154 17.32 -1.21 17.81
N SER A 155 16.25 -0.84 17.12
CA SER A 155 16.32 -0.35 15.73
C SER A 155 16.81 1.09 15.60
N PHE A 156 16.95 1.80 16.72
CA PHE A 156 17.33 3.22 16.76
C PHE A 156 18.83 3.43 16.91
N LYS A 157 19.35 4.43 16.19
CA LYS A 157 20.73 4.93 16.33
C LYS A 157 20.71 6.46 16.25
N GLY A 158 20.62 7.13 17.43
CA GLY A 158 20.46 8.58 17.48
C GLY A 158 19.15 9.01 16.83
N ASP A 159 19.24 9.87 15.82
CA ASP A 159 18.13 10.38 15.02
C ASP A 159 17.73 9.49 13.83
N THR A 160 18.29 8.29 13.75
CA THR A 160 18.05 7.38 12.65
C THR A 160 17.38 6.09 13.12
N LEU A 161 16.53 5.53 12.25
CA LEU A 161 15.85 4.27 12.43
C LEU A 161 16.17 3.34 11.26
N THR A 162 16.73 2.18 11.55
CA THR A 162 16.95 1.13 10.55
C THR A 162 15.70 0.27 10.42
N ILE A 163 15.17 0.16 9.21
CA ILE A 163 14.01 -0.67 8.90
C ILE A 163 14.30 -1.66 7.78
N ILE A 164 13.69 -2.83 7.86
CA ILE A 164 13.78 -3.86 6.84
C ILE A 164 12.56 -3.77 5.93
N GLY A 165 12.79 -3.42 4.66
CA GLY A 165 11.76 -3.26 3.64
C GLY A 165 11.47 -4.55 2.88
N LYS A 166 10.72 -4.41 1.78
CA LYS A 166 10.40 -5.53 0.87
C LYS A 166 11.68 -6.15 0.29
N GLY A 167 11.76 -7.48 0.32
CA GLY A 167 12.92 -8.22 -0.19
C GLY A 167 14.13 -8.22 0.76
N ASN A 168 13.88 -8.01 2.05
CA ASN A 168 14.92 -7.99 3.10
C ASN A 168 15.99 -6.89 2.89
N LYS A 169 15.64 -5.80 2.21
CA LYS A 169 16.50 -4.64 2.01
C LYS A 169 16.38 -3.70 3.20
N GLU A 170 17.51 -3.39 3.82
CA GLU A 170 17.57 -2.38 4.86
C GLU A 170 17.53 -0.98 4.26
N ARG A 171 16.86 -0.06 4.95
CA ARG A 171 16.95 1.37 4.68
C ARG A 171 16.96 2.16 5.98
N THR A 172 17.63 3.28 5.95
CA THR A 172 17.64 4.26 7.04
C THR A 172 16.46 5.23 6.88
N VAL A 173 15.80 5.51 7.97
CA VAL A 173 14.77 6.55 8.09
C VAL A 173 15.27 7.59 9.08
N TYR A 174 15.25 8.86 8.67
CA TYR A 174 15.61 9.98 9.52
C TYR A 174 14.39 10.43 10.32
N LEU A 175 14.57 10.68 11.60
CA LEU A 175 13.56 11.15 12.53
C LEU A 175 13.83 12.60 12.88
N ASN A 176 12.79 13.42 12.82
CA ASN A 176 12.88 14.80 13.36
C ASN A 176 12.65 14.81 14.88
N ASP A 177 12.99 15.91 15.52
CA ASP A 177 12.93 16.07 16.98
C ASP A 177 11.55 15.72 17.54
N VAL A 178 10.48 16.16 16.87
CA VAL A 178 9.10 15.90 17.30
C VAL A 178 8.76 14.39 17.29
N CYS A 179 9.30 13.65 16.33
CA CYS A 179 9.15 12.18 16.31
C CYS A 179 9.95 11.52 17.42
N LEU A 180 11.17 12.00 17.67
CA LEU A 180 12.02 11.46 18.75
C LEU A 180 11.38 11.70 20.12
N GLU A 181 10.89 12.91 20.39
CA GLU A 181 10.17 13.24 21.61
C GLU A 181 8.94 12.35 21.81
N ALA A 182 8.10 12.21 20.80
CA ALA A 182 6.89 11.38 20.90
C ALA A 182 7.20 9.90 21.15
N ILE A 183 8.26 9.38 20.52
CA ILE A 183 8.73 8.01 20.76
C ILE A 183 9.25 7.89 22.19
N GLN A 184 10.05 8.83 22.66
CA GLN A 184 10.61 8.82 24.02
C GLN A 184 9.50 8.92 25.08
N GLU A 185 8.54 9.83 24.93
CA GLU A 185 7.38 9.94 25.81
C GLU A 185 6.59 8.63 25.90
N TYR A 186 6.49 7.89 24.80
CA TYR A 186 5.86 6.57 24.82
C TYR A 186 6.74 5.52 25.49
N ILE A 187 8.05 5.48 25.21
CA ILE A 187 8.98 4.51 25.80
C ILE A 187 8.98 4.60 27.33
N GLU A 188 8.92 5.81 27.90
CA GLU A 188 8.89 6.04 29.35
C GLU A 188 7.69 5.38 30.05
N VAL A 189 6.56 5.25 29.36
CA VAL A 189 5.34 4.65 29.90
C VAL A 189 5.03 3.28 29.30
N ARG A 190 5.86 2.81 28.36
CA ARG A 190 5.64 1.54 27.66
C ARG A 190 5.73 0.38 28.64
N PRO A 191 4.71 -0.52 28.70
CA PRO A 191 4.78 -1.69 29.54
C PRO A 191 5.78 -2.71 28.99
N ASP A 192 6.21 -3.65 29.82
CA ASP A 192 6.97 -4.80 29.33
C ASP A 192 6.16 -5.63 28.36
N GLY A 193 6.80 -6.05 27.27
CA GLY A 193 6.21 -6.97 26.32
C GLY A 193 6.05 -8.38 26.93
N LYS A 194 5.02 -9.10 26.49
CA LYS A 194 4.91 -10.53 26.79
C LYS A 194 6.08 -11.31 26.16
N PRO A 195 6.35 -12.56 26.64
CA PRO A 195 7.36 -13.42 26.05
C PRO A 195 7.26 -13.50 24.53
N GLY A 196 8.38 -13.23 23.84
CA GLY A 196 8.49 -13.14 22.39
C GLY A 196 8.08 -11.79 21.77
N HIS A 197 7.71 -10.81 22.61
CA HIS A 197 7.34 -9.46 22.15
C HIS A 197 8.10 -8.34 22.89
N GLU A 198 9.10 -8.67 23.68
CA GLU A 198 9.85 -7.74 24.54
C GLU A 198 10.52 -6.64 23.71
N LYS A 199 11.09 -7.02 22.55
CA LYS A 199 11.79 -6.09 21.66
C LYS A 199 10.88 -5.16 20.88
N ALA A 200 9.59 -5.51 20.70
CA ALA A 200 8.69 -4.72 19.86
C ALA A 200 8.52 -3.30 20.40
N LEU A 201 8.79 -2.26 19.61
CA LEU A 201 8.58 -0.88 20.04
C LEU A 201 7.11 -0.66 20.40
N PHE A 202 6.18 -0.92 19.48
CA PHE A 202 4.76 -0.67 19.69
C PHE A 202 4.01 -1.91 20.15
N LEU A 203 3.42 -1.82 21.34
CA LEU A 203 2.66 -2.90 21.95
C LEU A 203 1.15 -2.63 21.87
N SER A 204 0.38 -3.69 21.71
CA SER A 204 -1.07 -3.68 21.87
C SER A 204 -1.45 -3.66 23.37
N ASN A 205 -2.74 -3.43 23.68
CA ASN A 205 -3.25 -3.53 25.05
C ASN A 205 -3.04 -4.92 25.68
N ARG A 206 -2.80 -5.95 24.85
CA ARG A 206 -2.47 -7.30 25.31
C ARG A 206 -0.97 -7.50 25.59
N LYS A 207 -0.16 -6.43 25.49
CA LYS A 207 1.30 -6.45 25.66
C LYS A 207 2.02 -7.32 24.61
N THR A 208 1.42 -7.52 23.44
CA THR A 208 2.02 -8.15 22.27
C THR A 208 2.32 -7.09 21.23
N ARG A 209 3.23 -7.37 20.28
CA ARG A 209 3.47 -6.47 19.12
C ARG A 209 2.16 -6.04 18.49
N ILE A 210 2.00 -4.75 18.23
CA ILE A 210 0.79 -4.22 17.60
C ILE A 210 0.59 -4.84 16.22
N THR A 211 -0.65 -5.14 15.84
CA THR A 211 -1.00 -5.74 14.56
C THR A 211 -1.45 -4.69 13.54
N GLN A 212 -1.42 -5.04 12.25
CA GLN A 212 -1.96 -4.17 11.21
C GLN A 212 -3.42 -3.78 11.46
N LYS A 213 -4.24 -4.74 11.91
CA LYS A 213 -5.63 -4.48 12.29
C LYS A 213 -5.73 -3.54 13.48
N GLY A 214 -4.84 -3.71 14.47
CA GLY A 214 -4.79 -2.83 15.65
C GLY A 214 -4.49 -1.37 15.26
N VAL A 215 -3.49 -1.15 14.39
CA VAL A 215 -3.18 0.19 13.88
C VAL A 215 -4.34 0.76 13.05
N GLN A 216 -5.01 -0.06 12.22
CA GLN A 216 -6.16 0.40 11.44
C GLN A 216 -7.31 0.84 12.36
N HIS A 217 -7.68 0.03 13.37
CA HIS A 217 -8.73 0.39 14.33
C HIS A 217 -8.40 1.66 15.13
N MET A 218 -7.15 1.78 15.56
CA MET A 218 -6.66 2.98 16.23
C MET A 218 -6.80 4.21 15.33
N LEU A 219 -6.35 4.12 14.09
CA LEU A 219 -6.47 5.23 13.13
C LEU A 219 -7.94 5.59 12.87
N ASP A 220 -8.83 4.61 12.70
CA ASP A 220 -10.26 4.82 12.46
C ASP A 220 -10.92 5.57 13.65
N LYS A 221 -10.49 5.28 14.90
CA LYS A 221 -10.91 6.00 16.11
C LYS A 221 -10.59 7.49 15.99
N TYR A 222 -9.32 7.83 15.70
CA TYR A 222 -8.87 9.22 15.69
C TYR A 222 -9.34 9.99 14.44
N LEU A 223 -9.50 9.33 13.30
CA LEU A 223 -10.14 9.95 12.13
C LEU A 223 -11.57 10.40 12.45
N LYS A 224 -12.35 9.57 13.16
CA LYS A 224 -13.70 9.95 13.60
C LYS A 224 -13.67 11.13 14.57
N LEU A 225 -12.78 11.11 15.57
CA LEU A 225 -12.64 12.20 16.52
C LEU A 225 -12.20 13.51 15.88
N ALA A 226 -11.36 13.44 14.84
CA ALA A 226 -10.95 14.59 14.04
C ALA A 226 -11.99 15.06 13.00
N GLY A 227 -13.17 14.43 12.93
CA GLY A 227 -14.19 14.73 11.92
C GLY A 227 -13.82 14.32 10.50
N LEU A 228 -12.90 13.36 10.34
CA LEU A 228 -12.39 12.90 9.05
C LEU A 228 -13.03 11.56 8.64
N SER A 229 -13.18 11.35 7.32
CA SER A 229 -13.81 10.13 6.79
C SER A 229 -12.88 8.91 6.88
N VAL A 230 -13.28 7.89 7.63
CA VAL A 230 -12.56 6.61 7.75
C VAL A 230 -12.49 5.84 6.43
N ASN A 231 -13.44 6.03 5.52
CA ASN A 231 -13.44 5.39 4.20
C ASN A 231 -12.45 6.06 3.23
N LYS A 232 -12.06 7.30 3.51
CA LYS A 232 -11.17 8.09 2.66
C LYS A 232 -9.70 7.89 3.03
N TYR A 233 -9.39 7.67 4.32
CA TYR A 233 -8.04 7.62 4.85
C TYR A 233 -7.68 6.24 5.43
N SER A 234 -6.41 5.91 5.38
CA SER A 234 -5.83 4.65 5.88
C SER A 234 -4.34 4.86 6.16
N PRO A 235 -3.63 3.94 6.84
CA PRO A 235 -2.19 4.06 7.04
C PRO A 235 -1.41 4.31 5.75
N HIS A 236 -1.81 3.67 4.65
CA HIS A 236 -1.21 3.92 3.34
C HIS A 236 -1.46 5.35 2.83
N LYS A 237 -2.62 5.94 3.15
CA LYS A 237 -2.94 7.33 2.82
C LYS A 237 -2.17 8.32 3.69
N LEU A 238 -1.86 7.99 4.95
CA LEU A 238 -0.97 8.80 5.79
C LEU A 238 0.45 8.85 5.22
N ARG A 239 0.96 7.72 4.70
CA ARG A 239 2.23 7.70 3.98
C ARG A 239 2.18 8.56 2.71
N HIS A 240 1.07 8.56 1.97
CA HIS A 240 0.88 9.48 0.83
C HIS A 240 0.85 10.94 1.31
N THR A 241 0.23 11.21 2.45
CA THR A 241 0.23 12.54 3.07
C THR A 241 1.65 13.00 3.39
N ALA A 242 2.46 12.17 4.05
CA ALA A 242 3.86 12.47 4.34
C ALA A 242 4.63 12.86 3.07
N ALA A 243 4.52 12.03 2.03
CA ALA A 243 5.16 12.29 0.74
C ALA A 243 4.72 13.63 0.11
N THR A 244 3.41 13.90 0.15
CA THR A 244 2.84 15.14 -0.39
C THR A 244 3.33 16.35 0.39
N LEU A 245 3.33 16.29 1.73
CA LEU A 245 3.78 17.39 2.58
C LEU A 245 5.29 17.64 2.43
N MET A 246 6.11 16.59 2.37
CA MET A 246 7.56 16.72 2.10
C MET A 246 7.82 17.37 0.75
N TYR A 247 7.08 16.98 -0.28
CA TYR A 247 7.23 17.56 -1.62
C TYR A 247 6.79 19.03 -1.67
N GLN A 248 5.62 19.34 -1.11
CA GLN A 248 5.02 20.67 -1.19
C GLN A 248 5.69 21.71 -0.28
N TYR A 249 6.08 21.30 0.94
CA TYR A 249 6.57 22.22 1.96
C TYR A 249 8.05 22.02 2.32
N GLY A 250 8.59 20.82 2.08
CA GLY A 250 9.99 20.48 2.37
C GLY A 250 10.93 20.75 1.20
N HIS A 251 10.43 21.19 0.04
CA HIS A 251 11.21 21.43 -1.19
C HIS A 251 12.11 20.23 -1.58
N VAL A 252 11.69 19.02 -1.22
CA VAL A 252 12.43 17.79 -1.48
C VAL A 252 12.27 17.43 -2.95
N ASP A 253 13.38 17.19 -3.66
CA ASP A 253 13.30 16.69 -5.03
C ASP A 253 12.74 15.26 -5.11
N ILE A 254 12.27 14.87 -6.29
CA ILE A 254 11.58 13.59 -6.48
C ILE A 254 12.48 12.37 -6.22
N ARG A 255 13.80 12.49 -6.45
CA ARG A 255 14.75 11.37 -6.23
C ARG A 255 15.01 11.20 -4.75
N ALA A 256 15.24 12.30 -4.03
CA ALA A 256 15.36 12.29 -2.57
C ALA A 256 14.08 11.77 -1.92
N LEU A 257 12.91 12.20 -2.40
CA LEU A 257 11.62 11.67 -1.93
C LEU A 257 11.46 10.16 -2.21
N GLN A 258 11.91 9.69 -3.37
CA GLN A 258 11.92 8.26 -3.71
C GLN A 258 12.78 7.45 -2.73
N GLU A 259 13.95 7.96 -2.38
CA GLU A 259 14.88 7.35 -1.43
C GLU A 259 14.30 7.32 -0.01
N ILE A 260 13.81 8.46 0.48
CA ILE A 260 13.13 8.57 1.79
C ILE A 260 12.00 7.55 1.92
N LEU A 261 11.18 7.42 0.87
CA LEU A 261 10.06 6.48 0.87
C LEU A 261 10.49 5.03 0.61
N GLY A 262 11.67 4.78 0.06
CA GLY A 262 12.12 3.44 -0.37
C GLY A 262 11.25 2.88 -1.49
N HIS A 263 11.01 3.67 -2.55
CA HIS A 263 10.33 3.23 -3.75
C HIS A 263 11.34 2.66 -4.76
N GLU A 264 11.17 1.40 -5.14
CA GLU A 264 12.02 0.75 -6.15
C GLU A 264 11.88 1.39 -7.55
N ASN A 265 10.72 1.99 -7.84
CA ASN A 265 10.45 2.61 -9.13
C ASN A 265 10.03 4.08 -8.95
N ILE A 266 10.68 4.97 -9.70
CA ILE A 266 10.41 6.42 -9.67
C ILE A 266 8.96 6.74 -10.06
N SER A 267 8.35 5.94 -10.94
CA SER A 267 6.94 6.13 -11.34
C SER A 267 5.96 6.08 -10.16
N THR A 268 6.34 5.41 -9.07
CA THR A 268 5.55 5.38 -7.83
C THR A 268 5.62 6.70 -7.08
N THR A 269 6.70 7.48 -7.29
CA THR A 269 6.92 8.78 -6.65
C THR A 269 6.43 9.92 -7.54
N GLN A 270 6.44 9.76 -8.86
CA GLN A 270 5.93 10.75 -9.82
C GLN A 270 4.46 11.14 -9.61
N ILE A 271 3.67 10.33 -8.92
CA ILE A 271 2.29 10.67 -8.57
C ILE A 271 2.18 11.91 -7.65
N TYR A 272 3.27 12.31 -6.99
CA TYR A 272 3.34 13.50 -6.13
C TYR A 272 3.76 14.76 -6.90
N THR A 273 4.26 14.62 -8.14
CA THR A 273 4.72 15.72 -9.00
C THR A 273 3.61 16.34 -9.84
N HIS A 274 2.36 16.20 -9.46
CA HIS A 274 1.33 17.06 -10.03
C HIS A 274 1.64 18.49 -9.62
N VAL A 275 2.42 19.13 -10.48
CA VAL A 275 3.03 20.43 -10.30
C VAL A 275 1.92 21.44 -10.05
N ASP A 276 1.94 22.06 -8.90
CA ASP A 276 1.16 23.23 -8.65
C ASP A 276 1.63 24.32 -9.65
N LYS A 277 0.70 24.96 -10.35
CA LYS A 277 1.02 26.03 -11.33
C LYS A 277 1.80 27.18 -10.67
N GLU A 278 1.65 27.36 -9.36
CA GLU A 278 2.42 28.31 -8.57
C GLU A 278 3.90 27.91 -8.49
N GLN A 279 4.23 26.65 -8.22
CA GLN A 279 5.63 26.19 -8.19
C GLN A 279 6.33 26.36 -9.54
N LEU A 280 5.62 26.16 -10.66
CA LEU A 280 6.17 26.43 -11.99
C LEU A 280 6.47 27.93 -12.19
N ARG A 281 5.57 28.80 -11.76
CA ARG A 281 5.75 30.25 -11.85
C ARG A 281 6.91 30.71 -10.99
N ASP A 282 7.02 30.18 -9.78
CA ASP A 282 8.08 30.54 -8.84
C ASP A 282 9.46 30.05 -9.32
N ALA A 283 9.53 28.84 -9.86
CA ALA A 283 10.76 28.32 -10.48
C ALA A 283 11.24 29.21 -11.64
N VAL A 284 10.31 29.69 -12.48
CA VAL A 284 10.65 30.62 -13.57
C VAL A 284 11.09 31.97 -13.01
N LYS A 285 10.44 32.49 -11.98
CA LYS A 285 10.82 33.76 -11.34
C LYS A 285 12.18 33.69 -10.63
N GLN A 286 12.54 32.53 -10.08
CA GLN A 286 13.83 32.30 -9.41
C GLN A 286 14.98 32.03 -10.38
N ASN A 287 14.74 32.04 -11.69
CA ASN A 287 15.81 31.91 -12.67
C ASN A 287 16.80 33.08 -12.48
N PRO A 288 18.12 32.82 -12.29
CA PRO A 288 19.13 33.87 -12.08
C PRO A 288 19.15 34.91 -13.19
N LEU A 289 18.75 34.52 -14.41
CA LEU A 289 18.70 35.46 -15.55
C LEU A 289 17.50 36.42 -15.50
N ASN A 290 16.56 36.23 -14.57
CA ASN A 290 15.41 37.13 -14.42
C ASN A 290 15.83 38.53 -13.88
N ASN A 291 17.05 38.67 -13.33
CA ASN A 291 17.60 39.89 -12.80
C ASN A 291 18.62 40.56 -13.77
N LEU A 292 18.69 40.13 -15.02
CA LEU A 292 19.45 40.85 -16.05
C LEU A 292 18.73 42.16 -16.38
N LYS A 293 19.19 43.27 -15.76
CA LYS A 293 18.90 44.62 -16.17
C LYS A 293 20.04 45.13 -17.04
#